data_17766ce5766a4223f456d210af297b02
#
_entry.id   17766ce5766a4223f456d210af297b02
#
_cell.length_a   1.000
_cell.length_b   1.000
_cell.length_c   1.000
_cell.angle_alpha   90.00
_cell.angle_beta   90.00
_cell.angle_gamma   90.00
#
_symmetry.space_group_name_H-M   'P 1'
#
loop_
_entity.id
_entity.type
_entity.pdbx_description
1 polymer ?
#
loop_
_entity_poly.entity_id
_entity_poly.type
_entity_poly.pdbx_seq_one_letter_code
_entity_poly.pdbx_strand_id
1 'polypeptide(L)'
;MQALAEFLGCRIGVLPMTYLGMPLGVSHKSPSIWNPILEKIEWKLAGWKKLYLSKGGKLTLLKSTLSSLPTYFLSLFTIPTHVANKIEKLQRDFLWGDSKTQLLGWYKVCLPIANGDLGIRKLTTFNKALLGKCLWHFGIEENTLWRRVVALKFGEEWAGWTSKLGRGVHGCGLWRSICMGWEVFNKYV
;
A
#
# COMPACT_ATOMS: atom_id res chain seq x y z
N MET A 1 7.49 -0.87 32.85
CA MET A 1 8.00 -0.41 31.55
C MET A 1 9.31 0.35 31.73
N GLN A 2 9.39 1.35 32.64
CA GLN A 2 10.63 2.09 32.91
C GLN A 2 11.80 1.20 33.33
N ALA A 3 11.62 0.29 34.26
CA ALA A 3 12.67 -0.65 34.72
C ALA A 3 13.22 -1.53 33.57
N LEU A 4 12.39 -1.94 32.61
CA LEU A 4 12.83 -2.69 31.42
C LEU A 4 13.62 -1.81 30.48
N ALA A 5 13.25 -0.55 30.31
CA ALA A 5 13.96 0.38 29.44
C ALA A 5 15.34 0.73 30.02
N GLU A 6 15.44 0.91 31.32
CA GLU A 6 16.73 1.09 32.02
C GLU A 6 17.64 -0.13 31.88
N PHE A 7 17.08 -1.34 32.10
CA PHE A 7 17.84 -2.58 31.94
C PHE A 7 18.36 -2.78 30.50
N LEU A 8 17.58 -2.38 29.49
CA LEU A 8 17.93 -2.50 28.08
C LEU A 8 18.74 -1.30 27.57
N GLY A 9 18.97 -0.27 28.37
CA GLY A 9 19.66 0.96 27.94
C GLY A 9 18.94 1.73 26.84
N CYS A 10 17.61 1.58 26.71
CA CYS A 10 16.83 2.20 25.66
C CYS A 10 15.88 3.27 26.20
N ARG A 11 15.48 4.21 25.32
CA ARG A 11 14.49 5.23 25.65
C ARG A 11 13.07 4.73 25.36
N ILE A 12 12.13 5.07 26.23
CA ILE A 12 10.71 4.82 25.98
C ILE A 12 10.21 5.87 25.00
N GLY A 13 9.76 5.42 23.81
CA GLY A 13 9.15 6.27 22.81
C GLY A 13 7.68 6.57 23.15
N VAL A 14 7.21 7.74 22.71
CA VAL A 14 5.80 8.14 22.83
C VAL A 14 5.15 8.04 21.45
N LEU A 15 3.97 7.40 21.36
CA LEU A 15 3.19 7.32 20.14
C LEU A 15 2.32 8.59 19.97
N PRO A 16 2.09 9.08 18.74
CA PRO A 16 2.54 8.51 17.47
C PRO A 16 4.01 8.82 17.16
N MET A 17 4.72 7.86 16.56
CA MET A 17 6.12 8.03 16.14
C MET A 17 6.31 7.48 14.72
N THR A 18 7.40 7.89 14.07
CA THR A 18 7.76 7.38 12.74
C THR A 18 8.86 6.35 12.85
N TYR A 19 8.65 5.16 12.31
CA TYR A 19 9.65 4.09 12.24
C TYR A 19 9.83 3.64 10.78
N LEU A 20 11.04 3.74 10.25
CA LEU A 20 11.36 3.45 8.83
C LEU A 20 10.43 4.18 7.83
N GLY A 21 10.07 5.42 8.15
CA GLY A 21 9.14 6.21 7.34
C GLY A 21 7.66 5.86 7.53
N MET A 22 7.35 4.93 8.44
CA MET A 22 5.98 4.48 8.74
C MET A 22 5.44 5.11 10.01
N PRO A 23 4.23 5.66 10.02
CA PRO A 23 3.62 6.18 11.23
C PRO A 23 3.13 5.02 12.11
N LEU A 24 3.73 4.88 13.29
CA LEU A 24 3.29 3.97 14.35
C LEU A 24 2.33 4.67 15.30
N GLY A 25 1.30 3.96 15.77
CA GLY A 25 0.30 4.50 16.70
C GLY A 25 -0.79 5.34 16.06
N VAL A 26 -0.79 5.48 14.73
CA VAL A 26 -1.87 6.13 13.97
C VAL A 26 -2.90 5.08 13.54
N SER A 27 -4.18 5.46 13.51
CA SER A 27 -5.23 4.58 13.00
C SER A 27 -4.95 4.18 11.55
N HIS A 28 -4.90 2.87 11.26
CA HIS A 28 -4.64 2.32 9.92
C HIS A 28 -5.63 2.79 8.83
N LYS A 29 -6.78 3.34 9.22
CA LYS A 29 -7.79 3.94 8.32
C LYS A 29 -7.60 5.44 8.13
N SER A 30 -6.67 6.07 8.85
CA SER A 30 -6.47 7.51 8.75
C SER A 30 -5.93 7.91 7.38
N PRO A 31 -6.60 8.84 6.66
CA PRO A 31 -6.08 9.38 5.41
C PRO A 31 -4.70 10.05 5.56
N SER A 32 -4.39 10.55 6.75
CA SER A 32 -3.12 11.23 7.05
C SER A 32 -1.88 10.35 6.87
N ILE A 33 -2.03 9.02 6.95
CA ILE A 33 -0.96 8.06 6.64
C ILE A 33 -0.40 8.29 5.23
N TRP A 34 -1.24 8.72 4.30
CA TRP A 34 -0.90 8.88 2.88
C TRP A 34 -0.32 10.26 2.53
N ASN A 35 -0.39 11.24 3.44
CA ASN A 35 0.11 12.59 3.19
C ASN A 35 1.58 12.62 2.78
N PRO A 36 2.52 11.91 3.46
CA PRO A 36 3.93 11.91 3.07
C PRO A 36 4.16 11.36 1.65
N ILE A 37 3.33 10.40 1.23
CA ILE A 37 3.39 9.83 -0.12
C ILE A 37 2.89 10.84 -1.16
N LEU A 38 1.77 11.50 -0.87
CA LEU A 38 1.21 12.54 -1.76
C LEU A 38 2.19 13.68 -1.94
N GLU A 39 2.75 14.22 -0.86
CA GLU A 39 3.76 15.27 -0.88
C GLU A 39 5.00 14.87 -1.70
N LYS A 40 5.48 13.64 -1.50
CA LYS A 40 6.63 13.12 -2.24
C LYS A 40 6.35 12.97 -3.73
N ILE A 41 5.14 12.54 -4.10
CA ILE A 41 4.71 12.47 -5.51
C ILE A 41 4.62 13.87 -6.10
N GLU A 42 3.96 14.81 -5.42
CA GLU A 42 3.80 16.19 -5.87
C GLU A 42 5.14 16.89 -6.04
N TRP A 43 6.07 16.71 -5.10
CA TRP A 43 7.43 17.26 -5.17
C TRP A 43 8.21 16.73 -6.40
N LYS A 44 8.17 15.40 -6.63
CA LYS A 44 8.83 14.82 -7.82
C LYS A 44 8.22 15.34 -9.12
N LEU A 45 6.89 15.40 -9.17
CA LEU A 45 6.18 15.92 -10.35
C LEU A 45 6.50 17.37 -10.62
N ALA A 46 6.60 18.22 -9.58
CA ALA A 46 7.01 19.62 -9.72
C ALA A 46 8.40 19.75 -10.33
N GLY A 47 9.36 18.89 -9.95
CA GLY A 47 10.69 18.83 -10.55
C GLY A 47 10.65 18.41 -12.02
N TRP A 48 9.89 17.38 -12.36
CA TRP A 48 9.82 16.84 -13.71
C TRP A 48 9.01 17.69 -14.69
N LYS A 49 8.03 18.46 -14.22
CA LYS A 49 7.29 19.44 -15.05
C LYS A 49 8.21 20.52 -15.63
N LYS A 50 9.34 20.80 -14.98
CA LYS A 50 10.36 21.74 -15.48
C LYS A 50 11.23 21.17 -16.62
N LEU A 51 11.19 19.84 -16.81
CA LEU A 51 11.97 19.16 -17.83
C LEU A 51 11.13 18.99 -19.10
N TYR A 52 11.76 19.24 -20.26
CA TYR A 52 11.11 19.00 -21.55
C TYR A 52 11.13 17.50 -21.88
N LEU A 53 10.13 16.78 -21.38
CA LEU A 53 10.03 15.33 -21.50
C LEU A 53 9.10 14.93 -22.65
N SER A 54 9.55 14.01 -23.49
CA SER A 54 8.69 13.33 -24.45
C SER A 54 7.60 12.49 -23.73
N LYS A 55 6.52 12.15 -24.45
CA LYS A 55 5.47 11.27 -23.91
C LYS A 55 6.02 9.92 -23.43
N GLY A 56 6.98 9.34 -24.18
CA GLY A 56 7.67 8.12 -23.76
C GLY A 56 8.49 8.29 -22.48
N GLY A 57 9.22 9.40 -22.36
CA GLY A 57 9.97 9.72 -21.13
C GLY A 57 9.06 9.89 -19.92
N LYS A 58 7.93 10.58 -20.07
CA LYS A 58 6.90 10.70 -19.02
C LYS A 58 6.35 9.32 -18.59
N LEU A 59 6.04 8.45 -19.57
CA LEU A 59 5.54 7.10 -19.29
C LEU A 59 6.59 6.27 -18.54
N THR A 60 7.84 6.33 -18.92
CA THR A 60 8.95 5.63 -18.25
C THR A 60 9.08 6.09 -16.79
N LEU A 61 9.11 7.40 -16.53
CA LEU A 61 9.16 7.94 -15.16
C LEU A 61 7.94 7.58 -14.33
N LEU A 62 6.76 7.56 -14.94
CA LEU A 62 5.53 7.14 -14.28
C LEU A 62 5.62 5.68 -13.85
N LYS A 63 6.04 4.78 -14.73
CA LYS A 63 6.16 3.35 -14.44
C LYS A 63 7.27 3.03 -13.44
N SER A 64 8.45 3.61 -13.61
CA SER A 64 9.61 3.28 -12.77
C SER A 64 9.56 3.93 -11.40
N THR A 65 9.12 5.17 -11.32
CA THR A 65 9.23 5.96 -10.08
C THR A 65 7.87 6.18 -9.43
N LEU A 66 6.89 6.77 -10.13
CA LEU A 66 5.61 7.12 -9.49
C LEU A 66 4.81 5.90 -9.06
N SER A 67 4.87 4.81 -9.83
CA SER A 67 4.20 3.56 -9.48
C SER A 67 4.87 2.81 -8.33
N SER A 68 6.16 3.06 -8.09
CA SER A 68 6.91 2.39 -7.00
C SER A 68 6.82 3.14 -5.67
N LEU A 69 6.64 4.47 -5.68
CA LEU A 69 6.61 5.29 -4.46
C LEU A 69 5.59 4.81 -3.41
N PRO A 70 4.34 4.50 -3.75
CA PRO A 70 3.35 4.07 -2.78
C PRO A 70 3.47 2.58 -2.42
N THR A 71 4.30 1.77 -3.10
CA THR A 71 4.31 0.30 -2.99
C THR A 71 4.52 -0.16 -1.54
N TYR A 72 5.44 0.46 -0.81
CA TYR A 72 5.71 0.11 0.58
C TYR A 72 4.48 0.31 1.49
N PHE A 73 3.79 1.44 1.34
CA PHE A 73 2.55 1.70 2.09
C PHE A 73 1.40 0.80 1.62
N LEU A 74 1.30 0.55 0.30
CA LEU A 74 0.29 -0.33 -0.28
C LEU A 74 0.46 -1.79 0.16
N SER A 75 1.67 -2.23 0.51
CA SER A 75 1.90 -3.58 1.02
C SER A 75 1.44 -3.78 2.46
N LEU A 76 1.17 -2.69 3.18
CA LEU A 76 0.82 -2.72 4.60
C LEU A 76 -0.57 -2.15 4.90
N PHE A 77 -0.99 -1.10 4.19
CA PHE A 77 -2.24 -0.42 4.46
C PHE A 77 -3.22 -0.53 3.29
N THR A 78 -4.51 -0.65 3.62
CA THR A 78 -5.56 -0.53 2.61
C THR A 78 -5.69 0.92 2.18
N ILE A 79 -5.53 1.17 0.88
CA ILE A 79 -5.62 2.54 0.33
C ILE A 79 -7.08 2.99 0.27
N PRO A 80 -7.43 4.16 0.83
CA PRO A 80 -8.75 4.77 0.64
C PRO A 80 -8.97 5.16 -0.82
N THR A 81 -10.17 4.96 -1.32
CA THR A 81 -10.51 5.22 -2.73
C THR A 81 -10.22 6.67 -3.15
N HIS A 82 -10.49 7.65 -2.28
CA HIS A 82 -10.22 9.06 -2.58
C HIS A 82 -8.73 9.36 -2.71
N VAL A 83 -7.86 8.68 -1.92
CA VAL A 83 -6.40 8.80 -2.01
C VAL A 83 -5.90 8.16 -3.31
N ALA A 84 -6.38 6.96 -3.63
CA ALA A 84 -6.06 6.30 -4.89
C ALA A 84 -6.43 7.18 -6.10
N ASN A 85 -7.63 7.72 -6.10
CA ASN A 85 -8.10 8.63 -7.16
C ASN A 85 -7.24 9.90 -7.26
N LYS A 86 -6.81 10.47 -6.12
CA LYS A 86 -5.91 11.64 -6.12
C LYS A 86 -4.57 11.31 -6.75
N ILE A 87 -3.94 10.18 -6.39
CA ILE A 87 -2.67 9.75 -6.98
C ILE A 87 -2.85 9.45 -8.47
N GLU A 88 -3.88 8.71 -8.85
CA GLU A 88 -4.16 8.38 -10.25
C GLU A 88 -4.44 9.64 -11.09
N LYS A 89 -5.09 10.66 -10.51
CA LYS A 89 -5.25 11.97 -11.15
C LYS A 89 -3.90 12.63 -11.38
N LEU A 90 -3.02 12.69 -10.39
CA LEU A 90 -1.67 13.26 -10.53
C LEU A 90 -0.86 12.53 -11.62
N GLN A 91 -0.94 11.21 -11.69
CA GLN A 91 -0.29 10.41 -12.73
C GLN A 91 -0.82 10.73 -14.12
N ARG A 92 -2.12 10.86 -14.26
CA ARG A 92 -2.81 11.19 -15.50
C ARG A 92 -2.45 12.58 -15.99
N ASP A 93 -2.52 13.57 -15.10
CA ASP A 93 -2.20 14.96 -15.41
C ASP A 93 -0.72 15.13 -15.81
N PHE A 94 0.17 14.31 -15.24
CA PHE A 94 1.58 14.27 -15.65
C PHE A 94 1.76 13.67 -17.05
N LEU A 95 1.06 12.60 -17.37
CA LEU A 95 1.21 11.91 -18.66
C LEU A 95 0.68 12.75 -19.82
N TRP A 96 -0.51 13.34 -19.67
CA TRP A 96 -1.16 14.09 -20.75
C TRP A 96 -1.05 15.61 -20.65
N GLY A 97 -0.62 16.15 -19.52
CA GLY A 97 -0.69 17.57 -19.22
C GLY A 97 -2.11 18.00 -18.82
N ASP A 98 -2.28 19.29 -18.58
CA ASP A 98 -3.56 19.89 -18.16
C ASP A 98 -4.60 19.98 -19.31
N SER A 99 -4.33 19.31 -20.44
CA SER A 99 -5.22 19.34 -21.60
C SER A 99 -6.51 18.56 -21.29
N LYS A 100 -7.63 19.22 -21.46
CA LYS A 100 -8.98 18.66 -21.24
C LYS A 100 -9.32 17.51 -22.19
N THR A 101 -8.56 17.29 -23.24
CA THR A 101 -8.72 16.23 -24.23
C THR A 101 -7.97 14.97 -23.80
N GLN A 102 -8.59 14.22 -22.88
CA GLN A 102 -8.14 12.85 -22.59
C GLN A 102 -8.69 11.93 -23.67
N LEU A 103 -7.84 11.54 -24.62
CA LEU A 103 -8.21 10.67 -25.73
C LEU A 103 -8.62 9.26 -25.29
N LEU A 104 -8.13 8.80 -24.14
CA LEU A 104 -8.38 7.46 -23.60
C LEU A 104 -8.78 7.51 -22.12
N GLY A 105 -9.79 6.75 -21.73
CA GLY A 105 -10.15 6.57 -20.34
C GLY A 105 -9.00 5.96 -19.53
N TRP A 106 -8.76 6.46 -18.30
CA TRP A 106 -7.69 5.98 -17.42
C TRP A 106 -7.73 4.46 -17.19
N TYR A 107 -8.92 3.88 -17.20
CA TYR A 107 -9.09 2.44 -17.09
C TYR A 107 -8.36 1.69 -18.21
N LYS A 108 -8.48 2.12 -19.47
CA LYS A 108 -7.78 1.51 -20.61
C LYS A 108 -6.27 1.58 -20.46
N VAL A 109 -5.76 2.75 -20.03
CA VAL A 109 -4.34 2.97 -19.79
C VAL A 109 -3.75 2.00 -18.74
N CYS A 110 -4.59 1.56 -17.81
CA CYS A 110 -4.20 0.62 -16.75
C CYS A 110 -4.27 -0.86 -17.17
N LEU A 111 -4.79 -1.18 -18.34
CA LEU A 111 -4.83 -2.56 -18.82
C LEU A 111 -3.42 -3.09 -19.17
N PRO A 112 -3.24 -4.43 -19.19
CA PRO A 112 -1.95 -5.05 -19.49
C PRO A 112 -1.42 -4.69 -20.88
N ILE A 113 -0.10 -4.63 -21.02
CA ILE A 113 0.59 -4.40 -22.29
C ILE A 113 0.21 -5.47 -23.32
N ALA A 114 -0.04 -6.70 -22.88
CA ALA A 114 -0.50 -7.78 -23.74
C ALA A 114 -1.81 -7.45 -24.50
N ASN A 115 -2.61 -6.54 -23.95
CA ASN A 115 -3.86 -6.07 -24.56
C ASN A 115 -3.67 -4.78 -25.40
N GLY A 116 -2.42 -4.38 -25.68
CA GLY A 116 -2.10 -3.18 -26.46
C GLY A 116 -2.10 -1.88 -25.65
N ASP A 117 -2.27 -1.93 -24.35
CA ASP A 117 -2.36 -0.77 -23.47
C ASP A 117 -1.03 -0.42 -22.78
N LEU A 118 -1.03 0.64 -21.96
CA LEU A 118 0.22 1.15 -21.37
C LEU A 118 0.69 0.36 -20.13
N GLY A 119 -0.13 -0.49 -19.53
CA GLY A 119 0.25 -1.32 -18.39
C GLY A 119 0.62 -0.52 -17.15
N ILE A 120 -0.06 0.61 -16.90
CA ILE A 120 0.09 1.37 -15.66
C ILE A 120 -0.71 0.66 -14.56
N ARG A 121 -0.13 0.49 -13.38
CA ARG A 121 -0.78 -0.22 -12.28
C ARG A 121 -1.95 0.57 -11.71
N LYS A 122 -3.16 -0.01 -11.74
CA LYS A 122 -4.30 0.53 -11.00
C LYS A 122 -4.08 0.34 -9.51
N LEU A 123 -3.98 1.43 -8.76
CA LEU A 123 -3.54 1.40 -7.35
C LEU A 123 -4.42 0.54 -6.46
N THR A 124 -5.74 0.59 -6.62
CA THR A 124 -6.67 -0.22 -5.82
C THR A 124 -6.51 -1.72 -6.06
N THR A 125 -6.33 -2.14 -7.31
CA THR A 125 -6.10 -3.55 -7.67
C THR A 125 -4.74 -4.01 -7.20
N PHE A 126 -3.71 -3.19 -7.38
CA PHE A 126 -2.35 -3.48 -6.94
C PHE A 126 -2.26 -3.59 -5.41
N ASN A 127 -2.95 -2.71 -4.67
CA ASN A 127 -3.04 -2.80 -3.21
C ASN A 127 -3.67 -4.14 -2.75
N LYS A 128 -4.79 -4.54 -3.37
CA LYS A 128 -5.41 -5.84 -3.07
C LYS A 128 -4.46 -7.01 -3.33
N ALA A 129 -3.71 -6.99 -4.42
CA ALA A 129 -2.74 -8.03 -4.75
C ALA A 129 -1.59 -8.08 -3.73
N LEU A 130 -1.06 -6.91 -3.31
CA LEU A 130 -0.01 -6.85 -2.29
C LEU A 130 -0.48 -7.35 -0.91
N LEU A 131 -1.70 -6.98 -0.51
CA LEU A 131 -2.29 -7.48 0.74
C LEU A 131 -2.63 -8.97 0.66
N GLY A 132 -3.08 -9.44 -0.50
CA GLY A 132 -3.30 -10.87 -0.78
C GLY A 132 -2.01 -11.69 -0.66
N LYS A 133 -0.86 -11.11 -1.03
CA LYS A 133 0.45 -11.75 -0.80
C LYS A 133 0.71 -12.04 0.68
N CYS A 134 0.27 -11.17 1.60
CA CYS A 134 0.39 -11.42 3.03
C CYS A 134 -0.45 -12.63 3.48
N LEU A 135 -1.65 -12.79 2.90
CA LEU A 135 -2.51 -13.97 3.17
C LEU A 135 -1.87 -15.25 2.65
N TRP A 136 -1.31 -15.20 1.44
CA TRP A 136 -0.57 -16.32 0.86
C TRP A 136 0.62 -16.76 1.72
N HIS A 137 1.46 -15.80 2.14
CA HIS A 137 2.58 -16.09 3.03
C HIS A 137 2.13 -16.66 4.38
N PHE A 138 1.01 -16.17 4.91
CA PHE A 138 0.45 -16.69 6.15
C PHE A 138 0.07 -18.17 6.03
N GLY A 139 -0.48 -18.60 4.91
CA GLY A 139 -0.85 -20.00 4.67
C GLY A 139 0.34 -20.93 4.43
N ILE A 140 1.44 -20.45 3.81
CA ILE A 140 2.58 -21.29 3.41
C ILE A 140 3.70 -21.27 4.46
N GLU A 141 3.97 -20.13 5.09
CA GLU A 141 5.15 -19.96 5.96
C GLU A 141 4.89 -20.39 7.41
N GLU A 142 4.62 -21.66 7.65
CA GLU A 142 4.24 -22.18 8.98
C GLU A 142 5.24 -21.87 10.10
N ASN A 143 6.54 -21.86 9.80
CA ASN A 143 7.60 -21.76 10.80
C ASN A 143 8.14 -20.35 11.03
N THR A 144 7.63 -19.32 10.33
CA THR A 144 8.11 -17.95 10.49
C THR A 144 7.59 -17.31 11.80
N LEU A 145 8.47 -16.52 12.44
CA LEU A 145 8.13 -15.87 13.71
C LEU A 145 6.87 -15.00 13.60
N TRP A 146 6.78 -14.20 12.54
CA TRP A 146 5.64 -13.31 12.33
C TRP A 146 4.31 -14.07 12.21
N ARG A 147 4.31 -15.20 11.47
CA ARG A 147 3.13 -16.06 11.31
C ARG A 147 2.71 -16.65 12.66
N ARG A 148 3.67 -17.15 13.44
CA ARG A 148 3.42 -17.68 14.79
C ARG A 148 2.83 -16.62 15.72
N VAL A 149 3.36 -15.40 15.71
CA VAL A 149 2.83 -14.27 16.49
C VAL A 149 1.39 -13.95 16.10
N VAL A 150 1.09 -13.90 14.81
CA VAL A 150 -0.26 -13.65 14.31
C VAL A 150 -1.22 -14.79 14.69
N ALA A 151 -0.80 -16.04 14.52
CA ALA A 151 -1.58 -17.23 14.88
C ALA A 151 -1.89 -17.28 16.38
N LEU A 152 -0.92 -17.01 17.24
CA LEU A 152 -1.10 -16.93 18.70
C LEU A 152 -2.05 -15.81 19.10
N LYS A 153 -1.99 -14.66 18.41
CA LYS A 153 -2.80 -13.49 18.74
C LYS A 153 -4.25 -13.61 18.28
N PHE A 154 -4.48 -14.17 17.12
CA PHE A 154 -5.80 -14.19 16.47
C PHE A 154 -6.43 -15.58 16.42
N GLY A 155 -5.65 -16.63 16.61
CA GLY A 155 -6.06 -18.02 16.37
C GLY A 155 -6.04 -18.36 14.88
N GLU A 156 -6.08 -19.66 14.60
CA GLU A 156 -6.06 -20.20 13.22
C GLU A 156 -7.47 -20.68 12.83
N GLU A 157 -7.77 -20.56 11.54
CA GLU A 157 -8.96 -21.09 10.88
C GLU A 157 -8.58 -21.72 9.54
N TRP A 158 -9.48 -22.57 8.99
CA TRP A 158 -9.29 -23.18 7.66
C TRP A 158 -7.96 -23.92 7.53
N ALA A 159 -7.72 -24.86 8.46
CA ALA A 159 -6.50 -25.69 8.49
C ALA A 159 -5.19 -24.86 8.45
N GLY A 160 -5.16 -23.70 9.10
CA GLY A 160 -3.98 -22.84 9.16
C GLY A 160 -3.82 -21.84 8.03
N TRP A 161 -4.70 -21.84 7.03
CA TRP A 161 -4.63 -20.90 5.90
C TRP A 161 -5.07 -19.47 6.24
N THR A 162 -5.90 -19.30 7.24
CA THR A 162 -6.36 -17.98 7.69
C THR A 162 -6.44 -17.91 9.20
N SER A 163 -6.57 -16.71 9.73
CA SER A 163 -6.77 -16.47 11.16
C SER A 163 -8.16 -15.95 11.44
N LYS A 164 -8.62 -16.14 12.68
CA LYS A 164 -9.86 -15.52 13.15
C LYS A 164 -9.78 -14.00 13.05
N LEU A 165 -10.91 -13.37 12.75
CA LEU A 165 -11.03 -11.92 12.81
C LEU A 165 -10.98 -11.49 14.28
N GLY A 166 -9.85 -10.94 14.71
CA GLY A 166 -9.63 -10.53 16.10
C GLY A 166 -10.66 -9.49 16.57
N ARG A 167 -11.22 -9.72 17.76
CA ARG A 167 -12.23 -8.85 18.42
C ARG A 167 -11.60 -7.78 19.34
N GLY A 168 -10.34 -7.39 19.17
CA GLY A 168 -9.65 -6.44 20.06
C GLY A 168 -9.64 -5.00 19.53
N VAL A 169 -9.60 -4.04 20.45
CA VAL A 169 -9.55 -2.60 20.14
C VAL A 169 -8.15 -2.15 19.71
N HIS A 170 -7.08 -2.79 20.22
CA HIS A 170 -5.70 -2.39 19.99
C HIS A 170 -4.90 -3.42 19.18
N GLY A 171 -4.19 -2.95 18.16
CA GLY A 171 -3.24 -3.75 17.37
C GLY A 171 -3.85 -4.76 16.40
N CYS A 172 -5.18 -4.80 16.25
CA CYS A 172 -5.88 -5.74 15.38
C CYS A 172 -6.25 -5.15 14.02
N GLY A 173 -6.19 -3.84 13.88
CA GLY A 173 -6.78 -3.13 12.75
C GLY A 173 -6.13 -3.45 11.40
N LEU A 174 -4.80 -3.54 11.36
CA LEU A 174 -4.07 -3.81 10.12
C LEU A 174 -4.32 -5.24 9.64
N TRP A 175 -4.07 -6.23 10.48
CA TRP A 175 -4.27 -7.64 10.13
C TRP A 175 -5.73 -7.95 9.78
N ARG A 176 -6.67 -7.41 10.54
CA ARG A 176 -8.10 -7.51 10.22
C ARG A 176 -8.42 -6.94 8.83
N SER A 177 -7.80 -5.82 8.47
CA SER A 177 -7.98 -5.20 7.14
C SER A 177 -7.45 -6.10 6.01
N ILE A 178 -6.35 -6.82 6.24
CA ILE A 178 -5.79 -7.82 5.32
C ILE A 178 -6.74 -9.01 5.20
N CYS A 179 -7.21 -9.57 6.32
CA CYS A 179 -8.13 -10.70 6.35
C CYS A 179 -9.49 -10.40 5.68
N MET A 180 -9.97 -9.16 5.70
CA MET A 180 -11.17 -8.76 4.94
C MET A 180 -11.02 -8.97 3.42
N GLY A 181 -9.80 -9.07 2.91
CA GLY A 181 -9.53 -9.44 1.51
C GLY A 181 -9.63 -10.93 1.20
N TRP A 182 -9.84 -11.79 2.21
CA TRP A 182 -9.84 -13.24 2.07
C TRP A 182 -10.84 -13.76 1.03
N GLU A 183 -12.07 -13.27 1.03
CA GLU A 183 -13.09 -13.71 0.07
C GLU A 183 -12.70 -13.48 -1.39
N VAL A 184 -11.99 -12.38 -1.66
CA VAL A 184 -11.47 -12.07 -2.99
C VAL A 184 -10.28 -12.95 -3.31
N PHE A 185 -9.37 -13.12 -2.35
CA PHE A 185 -8.15 -13.92 -2.49
C PHE A 185 -8.48 -15.40 -2.75
N ASN A 186 -9.41 -15.99 -1.98
CA ASN A 186 -9.81 -17.39 -2.08
C ASN A 186 -10.45 -17.78 -3.44
N LYS A 187 -10.81 -16.80 -4.28
CA LYS A 187 -11.29 -17.07 -5.64
C LYS A 187 -10.17 -17.37 -6.64
N TYR A 188 -8.91 -17.09 -6.25
CA TYR A 188 -7.73 -17.22 -7.11
C TYR A 188 -6.72 -18.25 -6.59
N VAL A 189 -6.98 -18.86 -5.45
CA VAL A 189 -6.24 -19.95 -4.83
C VAL A 189 -7.06 -21.23 -4.84
#